data_8bb3155be4d606abed686c25de6ef520
#
_entry.id   8bb3155be4d606abed686c25de6ef520
#
_cell.length_a   1.000
_cell.length_b   1.000
_cell.length_c   1.000
_cell.angle_alpha   90.00
_cell.angle_beta   90.00
_cell.angle_gamma   90.00
#
_symmetry.space_group_name_H-M   'P 1'
#
loop_
_entity.id
_entity.type
_entity.pdbx_description
1 polymer ?
#
loop_
_entity_poly.entity_id
_entity_poly.type
_entity_poly.pdbx_seq_one_letter_code
_entity_poly.pdbx_strand_id
1 'polypeptide(L)'
;MQSKGQEIFASDHILLTVESRLQLWKKNNACKRLWNMDPTLWKQKSEEDVELSNRLGWLNLPSLMQDYVNELKDFAEEVKKAFDNIVLLGMGGSSLAPEVFFKTFGKKTGYPALKVLDSTHPLSVRKILDNYNLSKTLFIVSSKSGGTTETMSFFYAFYNSLSMSGANPGDYFIAITDKGSSLEMLAQNKKFRKTFITPGEVGGRYSALTYFGLVPAVLIGADIDALLKNAEQIEKNSSKNTVISSSEGFRLGAFLGELNLIKKDKITFFVSSSISSFPSWIEQLVAESTGKEGKGIVPVILEPPGDVEVYGNDSFFIYYRLKNDDNTQFDSNIEKLINAGFPVVIIHLDDLYDLGKEIYKWEIATAMAGSVLEINPFDQPNVQLAKTLSNESMEEYKKTGILPLEKPAIIYENISLLGKFISSDIKKAFNEFVSQAVEGNYFAIQSFLPYSEDIDSSIDKLKMVLRNKFHLAVTSGYGPRFLHSTGQLHKGDGNKGLFIQFTSDAVNDLDVPDRGYSFGTLITAQALGDLKALRNNGRRVISFHLSGKLKDHIDYITSLLN
;
A
#
# COMPACT_ATOMS: atom_id res chain seq x y z
N MET A 1 16.16 -13.99 -19.76
CA MET A 1 15.11 -15.03 -19.58
C MET A 1 13.80 -14.51 -20.18
N GLN A 2 13.16 -15.24 -21.06
CA GLN A 2 11.93 -14.82 -21.75
C GLN A 2 10.82 -15.85 -21.58
N SER A 3 9.57 -15.36 -21.39
CA SER A 3 8.34 -16.11 -21.56
C SER A 3 7.35 -15.27 -22.38
N LYS A 4 6.20 -15.83 -22.74
CA LYS A 4 5.22 -15.11 -23.56
C LYS A 4 4.71 -13.79 -22.98
N GLY A 5 4.77 -13.61 -21.64
CA GLY A 5 4.26 -12.42 -20.93
C GLY A 5 5.33 -11.67 -20.12
N GLN A 6 6.57 -12.20 -19.99
CA GLN A 6 7.58 -11.62 -19.13
C GLN A 6 8.99 -11.79 -19.71
N GLU A 7 9.72 -10.69 -19.79
CA GLU A 7 11.12 -10.65 -20.23
C GLU A 7 11.98 -10.11 -19.08
N ILE A 8 13.11 -10.77 -18.79
CA ILE A 8 14.06 -10.35 -17.77
C ILE A 8 15.40 -10.05 -18.44
N PHE A 9 15.86 -8.82 -18.27
CA PHE A 9 17.15 -8.31 -18.71
C PHE A 9 18.02 -8.05 -17.49
N ALA A 10 19.19 -8.65 -17.45
CA ALA A 10 20.18 -8.46 -16.40
C ALA A 10 21.54 -9.02 -16.87
N SER A 11 22.59 -8.78 -16.11
CA SER A 11 23.89 -9.41 -16.40
C SER A 11 23.80 -10.93 -16.34
N ASP A 12 24.67 -11.62 -17.09
CA ASP A 12 24.73 -13.09 -17.10
C ASP A 12 24.88 -13.67 -15.68
N HIS A 13 25.66 -13.02 -14.84
CA HIS A 13 25.85 -13.43 -13.44
C HIS A 13 24.51 -13.46 -12.67
N ILE A 14 23.69 -12.40 -12.78
CA ILE A 14 22.38 -12.33 -12.14
C ILE A 14 21.46 -13.42 -12.71
N LEU A 15 21.40 -13.57 -14.03
CA LEU A 15 20.55 -14.57 -14.68
C LEU A 15 20.93 -16.01 -14.28
N LEU A 16 22.22 -16.31 -14.15
CA LEU A 16 22.71 -17.61 -13.68
C LEU A 16 22.38 -17.84 -12.20
N THR A 17 22.42 -16.82 -11.37
CA THR A 17 22.04 -16.91 -9.95
C THR A 17 20.55 -17.20 -9.81
N VAL A 18 19.70 -16.51 -10.56
CA VAL A 18 18.24 -16.76 -10.60
C VAL A 18 17.95 -18.18 -11.07
N GLU A 19 18.61 -18.64 -12.15
CA GLU A 19 18.44 -20.02 -12.64
C GLU A 19 18.88 -21.05 -11.58
N SER A 20 20.00 -20.80 -10.91
CA SER A 20 20.48 -21.66 -9.81
C SER A 20 19.47 -21.76 -8.67
N ARG A 21 18.78 -20.64 -8.32
CA ARG A 21 17.69 -20.62 -7.35
C ARG A 21 16.51 -21.47 -7.81
N LEU A 22 16.10 -21.34 -9.05
CA LEU A 22 14.99 -22.13 -9.61
C LEU A 22 15.33 -23.64 -9.60
N GLN A 23 16.58 -24.02 -9.91
CA GLN A 23 17.01 -25.41 -9.83
C GLN A 23 17.06 -25.93 -8.39
N LEU A 24 17.49 -25.09 -7.42
CA LEU A 24 17.42 -25.41 -6.00
C LEU A 24 15.98 -25.64 -5.53
N TRP A 25 15.06 -24.76 -5.89
CA TRP A 25 13.65 -24.93 -5.57
C TRP A 25 13.03 -26.16 -6.21
N LYS A 26 13.42 -26.49 -7.46
CA LYS A 26 13.01 -27.74 -8.12
C LYS A 26 13.49 -28.95 -7.33
N LYS A 27 14.77 -28.99 -6.96
CA LYS A 27 15.36 -30.07 -6.16
C LYS A 27 14.67 -30.27 -4.81
N ASN A 28 14.28 -29.15 -4.17
CA ASN A 28 13.66 -29.14 -2.85
C ASN A 28 12.10 -29.19 -2.91
N ASN A 29 11.51 -29.43 -4.08
CA ASN A 29 10.08 -29.51 -4.29
C ASN A 29 9.31 -28.28 -3.78
N ALA A 30 9.83 -27.07 -4.00
CA ALA A 30 9.27 -25.83 -3.43
C ALA A 30 7.79 -25.60 -3.81
N CYS A 31 7.37 -25.88 -5.06
CA CYS A 31 5.96 -25.83 -5.44
C CYS A 31 5.08 -26.72 -4.54
N LYS A 32 5.48 -27.99 -4.37
CA LYS A 32 4.72 -28.92 -3.55
C LYS A 32 4.68 -28.50 -2.08
N ARG A 33 5.80 -27.95 -1.57
CA ARG A 33 5.89 -27.43 -0.20
C ARG A 33 4.98 -26.22 0.01
N LEU A 34 4.99 -25.26 -0.93
CA LEU A 34 4.10 -24.09 -0.89
C LEU A 34 2.62 -24.53 -0.81
N TRP A 35 2.20 -25.40 -1.72
CA TRP A 35 0.81 -25.90 -1.76
C TRP A 35 0.44 -26.85 -0.62
N ASN A 36 1.40 -27.43 0.06
CA ASN A 36 1.20 -28.21 1.29
C ASN A 36 1.27 -27.33 2.54
N MET A 37 1.38 -25.99 2.37
CA MET A 37 1.46 -25.02 3.47
C MET A 37 2.62 -25.33 4.44
N ASP A 38 3.76 -25.80 3.90
CA ASP A 38 4.95 -26.16 4.69
C ASP A 38 5.68 -24.90 5.17
N PRO A 39 5.62 -24.55 6.46
CA PRO A 39 6.23 -23.32 6.99
C PRO A 39 7.76 -23.33 6.86
N THR A 40 8.38 -24.51 6.79
CA THR A 40 9.84 -24.64 6.65
C THR A 40 10.35 -24.20 5.28
N LEU A 41 9.45 -23.81 4.37
CA LEU A 41 9.83 -23.17 3.10
C LEU A 41 10.47 -21.79 3.34
N TRP A 42 10.10 -21.09 4.41
CA TRP A 42 10.57 -19.74 4.75
C TRP A 42 11.56 -19.73 5.90
N LYS A 43 11.26 -20.42 6.98
CA LYS A 43 12.13 -20.49 8.18
C LYS A 43 12.29 -21.92 8.65
N GLN A 44 13.43 -22.22 9.29
CA GLN A 44 13.55 -23.47 10.05
C GLN A 44 12.55 -23.43 11.20
N LYS A 45 12.05 -24.59 11.64
CA LYS A 45 11.01 -24.75 12.67
C LYS A 45 11.10 -23.69 13.76
N SER A 46 10.01 -22.94 13.94
CA SER A 46 9.87 -21.88 14.93
C SER A 46 8.46 -21.92 15.55
N GLU A 47 8.25 -21.17 16.62
CA GLU A 47 6.90 -20.97 17.20
C GLU A 47 5.93 -20.25 16.22
N GLU A 48 6.45 -19.64 15.15
CA GLU A 48 5.68 -18.97 14.09
C GLU A 48 5.09 -19.94 13.05
N ASP A 49 5.39 -21.23 13.10
CA ASP A 49 4.98 -22.22 12.09
C ASP A 49 3.46 -22.27 11.90
N VAL A 50 2.69 -22.08 12.98
CA VAL A 50 1.22 -22.06 12.94
C VAL A 50 0.70 -20.84 12.19
N GLU A 51 1.28 -19.66 12.39
CA GLU A 51 0.87 -18.45 11.68
C GLU A 51 1.22 -18.54 10.19
N LEU A 52 2.42 -18.99 9.85
CA LEU A 52 2.84 -19.22 8.46
C LEU A 52 1.88 -20.13 7.72
N SER A 53 1.50 -21.27 8.31
CA SER A 53 0.58 -22.22 7.70
C SER A 53 -0.84 -21.66 7.54
N ASN A 54 -1.29 -20.81 8.48
CA ASN A 54 -2.64 -20.24 8.49
C ASN A 54 -2.81 -19.01 7.60
N ARG A 55 -1.78 -18.57 6.86
CA ARG A 55 -1.85 -17.39 5.98
C ARG A 55 -1.80 -17.70 4.49
N LEU A 56 -1.95 -18.95 4.12
CA LEU A 56 -1.81 -19.43 2.74
C LEU A 56 -3.15 -19.69 2.03
N GLY A 57 -4.27 -19.23 2.62
CA GLY A 57 -5.60 -19.37 2.01
C GLY A 57 -5.77 -18.63 0.68
N TRP A 58 -4.84 -17.74 0.32
CA TRP A 58 -4.84 -17.04 -0.96
C TRP A 58 -4.46 -17.94 -2.15
N LEU A 59 -3.83 -19.10 -1.92
CA LEU A 59 -3.33 -19.99 -2.98
C LEU A 59 -4.41 -20.50 -3.93
N ASN A 60 -5.64 -20.70 -3.47
CA ASN A 60 -6.76 -21.20 -4.27
C ASN A 60 -7.89 -20.17 -4.45
N LEU A 61 -7.64 -18.91 -4.14
CA LEU A 61 -8.65 -17.86 -4.24
C LEU A 61 -9.22 -17.69 -5.65
N PRO A 62 -8.40 -17.67 -6.74
CA PRO A 62 -8.95 -17.48 -8.07
C PRO A 62 -10.03 -18.50 -8.41
N SER A 63 -9.76 -19.78 -8.20
CA SER A 63 -10.73 -20.85 -8.47
C SER A 63 -11.88 -20.86 -7.44
N LEU A 64 -11.61 -20.65 -6.15
CA LEU A 64 -12.61 -20.60 -5.10
C LEU A 64 -13.65 -19.49 -5.32
N MET A 65 -13.20 -18.28 -5.68
CA MET A 65 -14.07 -17.12 -5.82
C MET A 65 -14.92 -17.13 -7.09
N GLN A 66 -14.63 -18.00 -8.05
CA GLN A 66 -15.49 -18.24 -9.21
C GLN A 66 -16.91 -18.67 -8.81
N ASP A 67 -17.06 -19.45 -7.75
CA ASP A 67 -18.36 -19.94 -7.27
C ASP A 67 -19.28 -18.79 -6.79
N TYR A 68 -18.71 -17.64 -6.44
CA TYR A 68 -19.44 -16.48 -5.90
C TYR A 68 -19.71 -15.38 -6.93
N VAL A 69 -19.21 -15.50 -8.17
CA VAL A 69 -19.32 -14.46 -9.21
C VAL A 69 -20.77 -14.09 -9.50
N ASN A 70 -21.66 -15.07 -9.62
CA ASN A 70 -23.07 -14.80 -9.93
C ASN A 70 -23.77 -14.07 -8.78
N GLU A 71 -23.56 -14.50 -7.53
CA GLU A 71 -24.11 -13.83 -6.35
C GLU A 71 -23.65 -12.37 -6.27
N LEU A 72 -22.37 -12.10 -6.56
CA LEU A 72 -21.82 -10.75 -6.56
C LEU A 72 -22.40 -9.89 -7.68
N LYS A 73 -22.58 -10.45 -8.89
CA LYS A 73 -23.23 -9.77 -10.01
C LYS A 73 -24.69 -9.41 -9.70
N ASP A 74 -25.45 -10.34 -9.11
CA ASP A 74 -26.85 -10.10 -8.72
C ASP A 74 -26.95 -8.99 -7.68
N PHE A 75 -26.05 -8.98 -6.70
CA PHE A 75 -25.98 -7.92 -5.69
C PHE A 75 -25.62 -6.56 -6.34
N ALA A 76 -24.71 -6.53 -7.30
CA ALA A 76 -24.38 -5.29 -8.01
C ALA A 76 -25.57 -4.75 -8.83
N GLU A 77 -26.38 -5.63 -9.43
CA GLU A 77 -27.62 -5.25 -10.12
C GLU A 77 -28.68 -4.66 -9.16
N GLU A 78 -28.72 -5.12 -7.89
CA GLU A 78 -29.56 -4.51 -6.87
C GLU A 78 -29.04 -3.10 -6.48
N VAL A 79 -27.74 -3.01 -6.19
CA VAL A 79 -27.11 -1.76 -5.69
C VAL A 79 -27.22 -0.64 -6.71
N LYS A 80 -26.97 -0.90 -7.99
CA LYS A 80 -27.01 0.15 -9.03
C LYS A 80 -28.39 0.77 -9.24
N LYS A 81 -29.47 0.10 -8.81
CA LYS A 81 -30.85 0.65 -8.86
C LYS A 81 -31.13 1.62 -7.71
N ALA A 82 -30.39 1.49 -6.60
CA ALA A 82 -30.65 2.22 -5.36
C ALA A 82 -29.66 3.37 -5.11
N PHE A 83 -28.42 3.24 -5.57
CA PHE A 83 -27.32 4.12 -5.21
C PHE A 83 -26.60 4.69 -6.45
N ASP A 84 -26.20 5.95 -6.35
CA ASP A 84 -25.43 6.67 -7.37
C ASP A 84 -23.92 6.66 -7.06
N ASN A 85 -23.58 6.52 -5.77
CA ASN A 85 -22.22 6.55 -5.27
C ASN A 85 -21.95 5.40 -4.29
N ILE A 86 -20.69 5.03 -4.22
CA ILE A 86 -20.13 4.11 -3.22
C ILE A 86 -18.98 4.81 -2.51
N VAL A 87 -18.96 4.76 -1.20
CA VAL A 87 -17.81 5.20 -0.39
C VAL A 87 -17.28 3.99 0.38
N LEU A 88 -16.04 3.62 0.09
CA LEU A 88 -15.35 2.55 0.80
C LEU A 88 -14.55 3.15 1.96
N LEU A 89 -14.84 2.69 3.17
CA LEU A 89 -14.22 3.04 4.42
C LEU A 89 -13.25 1.92 4.81
N GLY A 90 -11.97 2.08 4.54
CA GLY A 90 -10.99 1.00 4.75
C GLY A 90 -9.55 1.48 4.69
N MET A 91 -8.62 0.64 5.16
CA MET A 91 -7.20 0.90 5.20
C MET A 91 -6.40 -0.25 4.62
N GLY A 92 -5.26 0.04 3.97
CA GLY A 92 -4.32 -0.96 3.45
C GLY A 92 -4.99 -1.97 2.52
N GLY A 93 -4.86 -3.27 2.82
CA GLY A 93 -5.46 -4.35 2.00
C GLY A 93 -6.98 -4.28 1.85
N SER A 94 -7.67 -3.52 2.72
CA SER A 94 -9.11 -3.29 2.61
C SER A 94 -9.49 -2.15 1.65
N SER A 95 -8.51 -1.37 1.13
CA SER A 95 -8.77 -0.18 0.32
C SER A 95 -7.95 -0.10 -0.96
N LEU A 96 -6.71 -0.62 -0.97
CA LEU A 96 -5.78 -0.43 -2.08
C LEU A 96 -6.21 -1.14 -3.37
N ALA A 97 -6.56 -2.44 -3.30
CA ALA A 97 -7.06 -3.15 -4.47
C ALA A 97 -8.37 -2.55 -5.02
N PRO A 98 -9.37 -2.19 -4.20
CA PRO A 98 -10.54 -1.43 -4.66
C PRO A 98 -10.21 -0.12 -5.39
N GLU A 99 -9.26 0.66 -4.86
CA GLU A 99 -8.83 1.90 -5.52
C GLU A 99 -8.18 1.62 -6.87
N VAL A 100 -7.29 0.62 -6.93
CA VAL A 100 -6.64 0.19 -8.18
C VAL A 100 -7.70 -0.23 -9.21
N PHE A 101 -8.65 -1.05 -8.82
CA PHE A 101 -9.71 -1.50 -9.74
C PHE A 101 -10.56 -0.33 -10.25
N PHE A 102 -10.92 0.62 -9.37
CA PHE A 102 -11.68 1.79 -9.81
C PHE A 102 -10.87 2.70 -10.74
N LYS A 103 -9.60 2.94 -10.43
CA LYS A 103 -8.72 3.78 -11.28
C LYS A 103 -8.42 3.13 -12.63
N THR A 104 -8.38 1.80 -12.68
CA THR A 104 -8.11 1.03 -13.91
C THR A 104 -9.35 0.84 -14.76
N PHE A 105 -10.45 0.35 -14.17
CA PHE A 105 -11.66 -0.02 -14.95
C PHE A 105 -12.65 1.15 -15.07
N GLY A 106 -12.53 2.18 -14.21
CA GLY A 106 -13.53 3.22 -14.10
C GLY A 106 -14.88 2.66 -13.61
N LYS A 107 -15.93 3.45 -13.78
CA LYS A 107 -17.31 2.96 -13.60
C LYS A 107 -17.92 2.61 -14.95
N LYS A 108 -18.59 1.48 -15.03
CA LYS A 108 -19.42 1.15 -16.19
C LYS A 108 -20.68 2.02 -16.22
N THR A 109 -21.16 2.36 -17.40
CA THR A 109 -22.40 3.13 -17.56
C THR A 109 -23.56 2.49 -16.79
N GLY A 110 -24.26 3.29 -15.99
CA GLY A 110 -25.37 2.84 -15.13
C GLY A 110 -24.93 2.28 -13.77
N TYR A 111 -23.64 2.14 -13.49
CA TYR A 111 -23.13 1.72 -12.17
C TYR A 111 -22.70 2.93 -11.34
N PRO A 112 -22.69 2.83 -10.00
CA PRO A 112 -22.25 3.90 -9.12
C PRO A 112 -20.74 4.18 -9.24
N ALA A 113 -20.33 5.41 -8.89
CA ALA A 113 -18.91 5.76 -8.77
C ALA A 113 -18.38 5.34 -7.40
N LEU A 114 -17.15 4.82 -7.36
CA LEU A 114 -16.45 4.47 -6.11
C LEU A 114 -15.54 5.62 -5.66
N LYS A 115 -15.60 5.95 -4.38
CA LYS A 115 -14.61 6.76 -3.67
C LYS A 115 -14.04 5.96 -2.51
N VAL A 116 -12.73 5.86 -2.44
CA VAL A 116 -12.05 5.30 -1.26
C VAL A 116 -11.76 6.42 -0.28
N LEU A 117 -12.06 6.19 1.00
CA LEU A 117 -11.71 7.05 2.13
C LEU A 117 -10.75 6.28 3.04
N ASP A 118 -9.49 6.66 3.00
CA ASP A 118 -8.39 6.08 3.76
C ASP A 118 -7.46 7.15 4.37
N SER A 119 -7.98 8.37 4.53
CA SER A 119 -7.32 9.46 5.23
C SER A 119 -8.20 9.97 6.37
N THR A 120 -7.63 10.04 7.57
CA THR A 120 -8.28 10.65 8.74
C THR A 120 -8.15 12.16 8.79
N HIS A 121 -7.59 12.79 7.75
CA HIS A 121 -7.57 14.24 7.67
C HIS A 121 -9.01 14.80 7.59
N PRO A 122 -9.40 15.76 8.45
CA PRO A 122 -10.79 16.27 8.53
C PRO A 122 -11.35 16.69 7.17
N LEU A 123 -10.56 17.36 6.33
CA LEU A 123 -10.97 17.81 5.01
C LEU A 123 -11.34 16.63 4.07
N SER A 124 -10.72 15.47 4.21
CA SER A 124 -11.06 14.29 3.41
C SER A 124 -12.45 13.74 3.76
N VAL A 125 -12.79 13.74 5.05
CA VAL A 125 -14.10 13.31 5.54
C VAL A 125 -15.18 14.33 5.17
N ARG A 126 -14.92 15.63 5.40
CA ARG A 126 -15.82 16.72 5.00
C ARG A 126 -16.12 16.73 3.52
N LYS A 127 -15.12 16.48 2.67
CA LYS A 127 -15.32 16.42 1.21
C LYS A 127 -16.41 15.43 0.80
N ILE A 128 -16.59 14.36 1.56
CA ILE A 128 -17.66 13.38 1.31
C ILE A 128 -18.97 13.88 1.92
N LEU A 129 -18.96 14.35 3.18
CA LEU A 129 -20.15 14.86 3.85
C LEU A 129 -20.80 16.01 3.09
N ASP A 130 -19.98 16.91 2.53
CA ASP A 130 -20.45 18.14 1.90
C ASP A 130 -20.85 17.96 0.42
N ASN A 131 -20.24 17.00 -0.29
CA ASN A 131 -20.40 16.88 -1.75
C ASN A 131 -21.21 15.65 -2.19
N TYR A 132 -21.52 14.70 -1.30
CA TYR A 132 -22.25 13.49 -1.66
C TYR A 132 -23.67 13.52 -1.10
N ASN A 133 -24.63 13.13 -1.92
CA ASN A 133 -25.98 12.83 -1.41
C ASN A 133 -25.91 11.51 -0.63
N LEU A 134 -25.85 11.59 0.71
CA LEU A 134 -25.68 10.41 1.56
C LEU A 134 -26.86 9.41 1.40
N SER A 135 -28.09 9.90 1.09
CA SER A 135 -29.26 9.03 0.84
C SER A 135 -29.20 8.29 -0.51
N LYS A 136 -28.20 8.57 -1.34
CA LYS A 136 -27.89 7.90 -2.61
C LYS A 136 -26.48 7.31 -2.62
N THR A 137 -25.89 7.14 -1.44
CA THR A 137 -24.52 6.63 -1.27
C THR A 137 -24.55 5.35 -0.44
N LEU A 138 -23.95 4.28 -0.98
CA LEU A 138 -23.68 3.04 -0.26
C LEU A 138 -22.30 3.13 0.40
N PHE A 139 -22.24 2.87 1.70
CA PHE A 139 -20.99 2.82 2.45
C PHE A 139 -20.53 1.38 2.64
N ILE A 140 -19.29 1.09 2.23
CA ILE A 140 -18.63 -0.21 2.45
C ILE A 140 -17.72 -0.06 3.65
N VAL A 141 -18.07 -0.64 4.80
CA VAL A 141 -17.19 -0.74 5.95
C VAL A 141 -16.28 -1.95 5.75
N SER A 142 -15.02 -1.69 5.46
CA SER A 142 -14.06 -2.70 5.02
C SER A 142 -12.93 -2.85 6.05
N SER A 143 -12.99 -3.89 6.87
CA SER A 143 -11.99 -4.15 7.91
C SER A 143 -11.97 -5.62 8.30
N LYS A 144 -10.79 -6.27 8.13
CA LYS A 144 -10.61 -7.69 8.45
C LYS A 144 -10.93 -7.99 9.92
N SER A 145 -10.30 -7.30 10.85
CA SER A 145 -10.49 -7.48 12.30
C SER A 145 -11.72 -6.76 12.87
N GLY A 146 -12.28 -5.80 12.13
CA GLY A 146 -13.34 -4.92 12.60
C GLY A 146 -12.91 -3.87 13.62
N GLY A 147 -11.64 -3.85 14.04
CA GLY A 147 -11.12 -2.95 15.06
C GLY A 147 -10.25 -1.80 14.55
N THR A 148 -10.19 -1.57 13.23
CA THR A 148 -9.37 -0.51 12.64
C THR A 148 -9.93 0.85 13.01
N THR A 149 -9.19 1.64 13.80
CA THR A 149 -9.65 2.92 14.38
C THR A 149 -10.14 3.89 13.31
N GLU A 150 -9.40 4.03 12.21
CA GLU A 150 -9.74 4.90 11.09
C GLU A 150 -11.09 4.50 10.48
N THR A 151 -11.22 3.23 10.08
CA THR A 151 -12.44 2.69 9.47
C THR A 151 -13.66 2.88 10.37
N MET A 152 -13.48 2.64 11.68
CA MET A 152 -14.56 2.80 12.64
C MET A 152 -14.91 4.29 12.86
N SER A 153 -13.92 5.18 12.87
CA SER A 153 -14.17 6.63 12.96
C SER A 153 -14.98 7.13 11.76
N PHE A 154 -14.64 6.70 10.55
CA PHE A 154 -15.43 7.00 9.35
C PHE A 154 -16.85 6.45 9.45
N PHE A 155 -16.99 5.20 9.86
CA PHE A 155 -18.31 4.59 10.06
C PHE A 155 -19.19 5.43 10.99
N TYR A 156 -18.70 5.81 12.18
CA TYR A 156 -19.50 6.59 13.13
C TYR A 156 -19.90 7.96 12.57
N ALA A 157 -19.01 8.64 11.84
CA ALA A 157 -19.32 9.93 11.23
C ALA A 157 -20.49 9.84 10.24
N PHE A 158 -20.43 8.90 9.29
CA PHE A 158 -21.47 8.75 8.26
C PHE A 158 -22.76 8.11 8.81
N TYR A 159 -22.64 7.15 9.72
CA TYR A 159 -23.79 6.51 10.37
C TYR A 159 -24.61 7.55 11.17
N ASN A 160 -23.93 8.39 11.94
CA ASN A 160 -24.58 9.47 12.69
C ASN A 160 -25.25 10.50 11.77
N SER A 161 -24.57 10.92 10.69
CA SER A 161 -25.14 11.87 9.73
C SER A 161 -26.43 11.35 9.07
N LEU A 162 -26.46 10.05 8.72
CA LEU A 162 -27.66 9.41 8.18
C LEU A 162 -28.76 9.26 9.24
N SER A 163 -28.41 8.93 10.50
CA SER A 163 -29.38 8.86 11.60
C SER A 163 -30.09 10.20 11.83
N MET A 164 -29.34 11.31 11.79
CA MET A 164 -29.89 12.66 11.95
C MET A 164 -30.83 13.07 10.81
N SER A 165 -30.71 12.48 9.62
CA SER A 165 -31.61 12.73 8.49
C SER A 165 -32.93 11.98 8.58
N GLY A 166 -33.12 11.14 9.61
CA GLY A 166 -34.34 10.32 9.80
C GLY A 166 -34.38 9.02 8.96
N ALA A 167 -33.29 8.70 8.26
CA ALA A 167 -33.16 7.44 7.54
C ALA A 167 -32.95 6.26 8.52
N ASN A 168 -33.18 5.00 8.06
CA ASN A 168 -32.66 3.82 8.73
C ASN A 168 -31.21 3.60 8.24
N PRO A 169 -30.17 3.98 9.02
CA PRO A 169 -28.82 4.03 8.48
C PRO A 169 -28.30 2.67 8.01
N GLY A 170 -28.73 1.58 8.63
CA GLY A 170 -28.27 0.22 8.26
C GLY A 170 -28.49 -0.13 6.78
N ASP A 171 -29.51 0.43 6.15
CA ASP A 171 -29.84 0.20 4.74
C ASP A 171 -28.79 0.76 3.76
N TYR A 172 -27.93 1.68 4.23
CA TYR A 172 -26.90 2.35 3.47
C TYR A 172 -25.51 1.79 3.69
N PHE A 173 -25.39 0.73 4.53
CA PHE A 173 -24.10 0.12 4.86
C PHE A 173 -24.05 -1.35 4.47
N ILE A 174 -22.87 -1.75 4.00
CA ILE A 174 -22.47 -3.15 3.93
C ILE A 174 -21.14 -3.33 4.68
N ALA A 175 -20.88 -4.54 5.16
CA ALA A 175 -19.61 -4.89 5.79
C ALA A 175 -18.85 -5.92 4.97
N ILE A 176 -17.51 -5.76 4.91
CA ILE A 176 -16.58 -6.80 4.44
C ILE A 176 -15.61 -7.07 5.58
N THR A 177 -15.61 -8.30 6.11
CA THR A 177 -14.88 -8.61 7.34
C THR A 177 -14.66 -10.12 7.51
N ASP A 178 -13.87 -10.51 8.51
CA ASP A 178 -13.71 -11.92 8.89
C ASP A 178 -14.85 -12.38 9.80
N LYS A 179 -15.06 -13.70 9.80
CA LYS A 179 -16.00 -14.34 10.71
C LYS A 179 -15.61 -14.10 12.18
N GLY A 180 -16.59 -13.78 13.01
CA GLY A 180 -16.38 -13.53 14.44
C GLY A 180 -15.76 -12.18 14.77
N SER A 181 -15.56 -11.31 13.79
CA SER A 181 -15.01 -9.97 14.00
C SER A 181 -15.98 -9.04 14.73
N SER A 182 -15.47 -7.98 15.34
CA SER A 182 -16.31 -6.94 15.95
C SER A 182 -17.18 -6.21 14.91
N LEU A 183 -16.74 -6.12 13.65
CA LEU A 183 -17.52 -5.54 12.57
C LEU A 183 -18.68 -6.42 12.14
N GLU A 184 -18.54 -7.76 12.14
CA GLU A 184 -19.66 -8.67 11.88
C GLU A 184 -20.76 -8.47 12.92
N MET A 185 -20.41 -8.44 14.22
CA MET A 185 -21.37 -8.20 15.30
C MET A 185 -22.02 -6.80 15.18
N LEU A 186 -21.24 -5.78 14.85
CA LEU A 186 -21.74 -4.42 14.63
C LEU A 186 -22.75 -4.38 13.47
N ALA A 187 -22.42 -5.01 12.35
CA ALA A 187 -23.29 -5.08 11.16
C ALA A 187 -24.63 -5.74 11.46
N GLN A 188 -24.60 -6.84 12.22
CA GLN A 188 -25.83 -7.52 12.69
C GLN A 188 -26.66 -6.60 13.60
N ASN A 189 -26.05 -5.99 14.62
CA ASN A 189 -26.73 -5.12 15.59
C ASN A 189 -27.30 -3.85 14.93
N LYS A 190 -26.59 -3.29 13.96
CA LYS A 190 -26.99 -2.08 13.20
C LYS A 190 -27.80 -2.39 11.95
N LYS A 191 -28.12 -3.68 11.71
CA LYS A 191 -28.92 -4.19 10.58
C LYS A 191 -28.39 -3.69 9.23
N PHE A 192 -27.10 -3.91 8.98
CA PHE A 192 -26.50 -3.57 7.68
C PHE A 192 -27.19 -4.37 6.55
N ARG A 193 -27.27 -3.77 5.38
CA ARG A 193 -27.89 -4.35 4.18
C ARG A 193 -27.32 -5.73 3.83
N LYS A 194 -25.99 -5.90 3.91
CA LYS A 194 -25.30 -7.17 3.66
C LYS A 194 -23.96 -7.22 4.40
N THR A 195 -23.54 -8.41 4.77
CA THR A 195 -22.20 -8.67 5.31
C THR A 195 -21.55 -9.76 4.48
N PHE A 196 -20.35 -9.47 3.96
CA PHE A 196 -19.50 -10.41 3.24
C PHE A 196 -18.42 -10.92 4.18
N ILE A 197 -18.43 -12.23 4.44
CA ILE A 197 -17.45 -12.89 5.32
C ILE A 197 -16.32 -13.45 4.48
N THR A 198 -15.11 -12.93 4.71
CA THR A 198 -13.91 -13.33 3.97
C THR A 198 -13.25 -14.58 4.56
N PRO A 199 -12.48 -15.33 3.75
CA PRO A 199 -11.66 -16.42 4.27
C PRO A 199 -10.65 -15.91 5.31
N GLY A 200 -10.67 -16.44 6.52
CA GLY A 200 -9.83 -15.99 7.64
C GLY A 200 -8.33 -16.25 7.44
N GLU A 201 -7.99 -17.25 6.64
CA GLU A 201 -6.63 -17.68 6.34
C GLU A 201 -5.91 -16.77 5.30
N VAL A 202 -6.56 -15.70 4.84
CA VAL A 202 -5.98 -14.76 3.88
C VAL A 202 -5.53 -13.50 4.61
N GLY A 203 -4.25 -13.15 4.49
CA GLY A 203 -3.69 -11.90 5.02
C GLY A 203 -4.25 -10.66 4.28
N GLY A 204 -4.30 -9.49 4.94
CA GLY A 204 -4.87 -8.27 4.34
C GLY A 204 -4.27 -7.90 2.98
N ARG A 205 -2.94 -7.89 2.85
CA ARG A 205 -2.26 -7.54 1.59
C ARG A 205 -2.34 -8.61 0.49
N TYR A 206 -2.75 -9.85 0.84
CA TYR A 206 -3.03 -10.95 -0.08
C TYR A 206 -4.53 -11.11 -0.40
N SER A 207 -5.36 -10.14 -0.03
CA SER A 207 -6.82 -10.27 -0.10
C SER A 207 -7.46 -9.63 -1.35
N ALA A 208 -6.67 -9.19 -2.32
CA ALA A 208 -7.18 -8.49 -3.51
C ALA A 208 -8.21 -9.31 -4.30
N LEU A 209 -8.08 -10.63 -4.34
CA LEU A 209 -9.01 -11.54 -5.01
C LEU A 209 -10.06 -12.17 -4.07
N THR A 210 -10.25 -11.60 -2.86
CA THR A 210 -11.36 -11.92 -1.96
C THR A 210 -12.50 -10.91 -2.14
N TYR A 211 -13.52 -10.97 -1.28
CA TYR A 211 -14.56 -9.94 -1.20
C TYR A 211 -14.01 -8.52 -0.99
N PHE A 212 -12.84 -8.35 -0.38
CA PHE A 212 -12.21 -7.04 -0.20
C PHE A 212 -11.97 -6.32 -1.52
N GLY A 213 -11.53 -7.01 -2.56
CA GLY A 213 -11.36 -6.42 -3.90
C GLY A 213 -12.57 -6.64 -4.81
N LEU A 214 -13.16 -7.86 -4.80
CA LEU A 214 -14.18 -8.25 -5.78
C LEU A 214 -15.52 -7.55 -5.57
N VAL A 215 -15.96 -7.31 -4.30
CA VAL A 215 -17.22 -6.59 -4.04
C VAL A 215 -17.15 -5.16 -4.56
N PRO A 216 -16.16 -4.33 -4.22
CA PRO A 216 -16.05 -3.00 -4.81
C PRO A 216 -15.91 -3.02 -6.33
N ALA A 217 -15.17 -3.99 -6.90
CA ALA A 217 -14.98 -4.11 -8.34
C ALA A 217 -16.29 -4.40 -9.09
N VAL A 218 -17.08 -5.37 -8.63
CA VAL A 218 -18.37 -5.69 -9.29
C VAL A 218 -19.37 -4.55 -9.14
N LEU A 219 -19.33 -3.82 -8.01
CA LEU A 219 -20.24 -2.69 -7.75
C LEU A 219 -20.01 -1.49 -8.69
N ILE A 220 -18.82 -1.35 -9.27
CA ILE A 220 -18.54 -0.36 -10.33
C ILE A 220 -18.79 -0.91 -11.74
N GLY A 221 -19.20 -2.18 -11.85
CA GLY A 221 -19.48 -2.87 -13.10
C GLY A 221 -18.27 -3.50 -13.79
N ALA A 222 -17.14 -3.68 -13.09
CA ALA A 222 -16.00 -4.43 -13.61
C ALA A 222 -16.35 -5.92 -13.81
N ASP A 223 -15.77 -6.53 -14.82
CA ASP A 223 -15.95 -7.96 -15.09
C ASP A 223 -15.04 -8.81 -14.19
N ILE A 224 -15.53 -9.11 -12.98
CA ILE A 224 -14.81 -9.94 -12.00
C ILE A 224 -14.61 -11.38 -12.46
N ASP A 225 -15.44 -11.89 -13.38
CA ASP A 225 -15.27 -13.22 -13.96
C ASP A 225 -14.03 -13.26 -14.86
N ALA A 226 -13.84 -12.26 -15.73
CA ALA A 226 -12.64 -12.12 -16.54
C ALA A 226 -11.38 -11.98 -15.68
N LEU A 227 -11.45 -11.14 -14.62
CA LEU A 227 -10.36 -10.94 -13.67
C LEU A 227 -9.93 -12.25 -13.00
N LEU A 228 -10.89 -13.01 -12.47
CA LEU A 228 -10.63 -14.28 -11.78
C LEU A 228 -10.16 -15.38 -12.75
N LYS A 229 -10.73 -15.49 -13.95
CA LYS A 229 -10.27 -16.44 -14.99
C LYS A 229 -8.81 -16.19 -15.38
N ASN A 230 -8.42 -14.94 -15.48
CA ASN A 230 -7.04 -14.59 -15.76
C ASN A 230 -6.10 -14.95 -14.58
N ALA A 231 -6.52 -14.71 -13.33
CA ALA A 231 -5.76 -15.14 -12.15
C ALA A 231 -5.65 -16.68 -12.07
N GLU A 232 -6.72 -17.42 -12.38
CA GLU A 232 -6.76 -18.89 -12.36
C GLU A 232 -5.75 -19.52 -13.36
N GLN A 233 -5.42 -18.81 -14.45
CA GLN A 233 -4.37 -19.29 -15.37
C GLN A 233 -3.00 -19.37 -14.66
N ILE A 234 -2.68 -18.35 -13.84
CA ILE A 234 -1.41 -18.35 -13.08
C ILE A 234 -1.49 -19.33 -11.91
N GLU A 235 -2.64 -19.47 -11.24
CA GLU A 235 -2.86 -20.51 -10.22
C GLU A 235 -2.54 -21.89 -10.77
N LYS A 236 -3.09 -22.28 -11.92
CA LYS A 236 -2.83 -23.55 -12.60
C LYS A 236 -1.35 -23.72 -12.96
N ASN A 237 -0.73 -22.64 -13.44
CA ASN A 237 0.70 -22.62 -13.83
C ASN A 237 1.66 -22.52 -12.64
N SER A 238 1.16 -22.46 -11.41
CA SER A 238 1.92 -22.43 -10.17
C SER A 238 1.52 -23.55 -9.20
N SER A 239 0.78 -24.54 -9.67
CA SER A 239 0.25 -25.68 -8.89
C SER A 239 1.33 -26.67 -8.45
N LYS A 240 0.95 -27.64 -7.59
CA LYS A 240 1.87 -28.65 -7.00
C LYS A 240 2.80 -29.36 -7.99
N ASN A 241 2.34 -29.57 -9.21
CA ASN A 241 3.04 -30.32 -10.25
C ASN A 241 3.68 -29.43 -11.32
N THR A 242 3.70 -28.13 -11.12
CA THR A 242 4.24 -27.17 -12.10
C THR A 242 5.76 -27.32 -12.22
N VAL A 243 6.25 -27.21 -13.44
CA VAL A 243 7.69 -27.04 -13.71
C VAL A 243 8.07 -25.63 -13.27
N ILE A 244 8.83 -25.50 -12.19
CA ILE A 244 9.14 -24.20 -11.54
C ILE A 244 9.68 -23.17 -12.54
N SER A 245 10.55 -23.56 -13.46
CA SER A 245 11.13 -22.66 -14.47
C SER A 245 10.11 -22.08 -15.47
N SER A 246 8.93 -22.69 -15.61
CA SER A 246 7.85 -22.17 -16.46
C SER A 246 6.90 -21.23 -15.71
N SER A 247 6.93 -21.19 -14.37
CA SER A 247 6.08 -20.30 -13.58
C SER A 247 6.68 -18.89 -13.50
N GLU A 248 5.93 -17.89 -14.00
CA GLU A 248 6.35 -16.49 -13.96
C GLU A 248 6.46 -15.96 -12.53
N GLY A 249 5.56 -16.40 -11.62
CA GLY A 249 5.60 -16.00 -10.21
C GLY A 249 6.85 -16.51 -9.50
N PHE A 250 7.25 -17.78 -9.72
CA PHE A 250 8.49 -18.30 -9.13
C PHE A 250 9.73 -17.62 -9.72
N ARG A 251 9.75 -17.35 -11.03
CA ARG A 251 10.86 -16.63 -11.67
C ARG A 251 11.01 -15.21 -11.12
N LEU A 252 9.90 -14.49 -11.01
CA LEU A 252 9.90 -13.15 -10.42
C LEU A 252 10.33 -13.19 -8.95
N GLY A 253 9.84 -14.14 -8.16
CA GLY A 253 10.23 -14.31 -6.76
C GLY A 253 11.71 -14.62 -6.58
N ALA A 254 12.29 -15.49 -7.43
CA ALA A 254 13.73 -15.76 -7.45
C ALA A 254 14.52 -14.49 -7.80
N PHE A 255 14.08 -13.74 -8.81
CA PHE A 255 14.72 -12.50 -9.24
C PHE A 255 14.72 -11.45 -8.11
N LEU A 256 13.56 -11.19 -7.48
CA LEU A 256 13.42 -10.25 -6.37
C LEU A 256 14.31 -10.64 -5.17
N GLY A 257 14.29 -11.93 -4.81
CA GLY A 257 15.06 -12.43 -3.68
C GLY A 257 16.56 -12.36 -3.92
N GLU A 258 17.04 -12.85 -5.08
CA GLU A 258 18.47 -12.86 -5.40
C GLU A 258 19.04 -11.45 -5.58
N LEU A 259 18.28 -10.51 -6.18
CA LEU A 259 18.70 -9.11 -6.26
C LEU A 259 18.87 -8.49 -4.87
N ASN A 260 17.95 -8.75 -3.95
CA ASN A 260 18.06 -8.24 -2.58
C ASN A 260 19.33 -8.77 -1.87
N LEU A 261 19.70 -10.04 -2.06
CA LEU A 261 20.91 -10.64 -1.47
C LEU A 261 22.19 -9.93 -1.94
N ILE A 262 22.22 -9.43 -3.17
CA ILE A 262 23.35 -8.64 -3.71
C ILE A 262 23.17 -7.12 -3.54
N LYS A 263 22.26 -6.69 -2.63
CA LYS A 263 22.00 -5.29 -2.29
C LYS A 263 21.37 -4.47 -3.40
N LYS A 264 20.74 -5.09 -4.39
CA LYS A 264 19.85 -4.43 -5.34
C LYS A 264 18.43 -4.60 -4.83
N ASP A 265 17.98 -3.65 -4.01
CA ASP A 265 16.74 -3.74 -3.24
C ASP A 265 15.78 -2.55 -3.45
N LYS A 266 16.07 -1.67 -4.41
CA LYS A 266 15.18 -0.56 -4.79
C LYS A 266 14.52 -0.88 -6.12
N ILE A 267 13.19 -1.14 -6.08
CA ILE A 267 12.41 -1.48 -7.26
C ILE A 267 11.60 -0.27 -7.72
N THR A 268 11.90 0.25 -8.92
CA THR A 268 11.14 1.35 -9.53
C THR A 268 10.20 0.80 -10.59
N PHE A 269 8.95 1.25 -10.53
CA PHE A 269 7.89 0.84 -11.47
C PHE A 269 7.66 1.89 -12.54
N PHE A 270 7.81 1.49 -13.81
CA PHE A 270 7.27 2.19 -14.97
C PHE A 270 6.02 1.46 -15.46
N VAL A 271 4.96 2.21 -15.74
CA VAL A 271 3.65 1.59 -15.93
C VAL A 271 2.85 2.37 -16.94
N SER A 272 2.28 1.69 -17.94
CA SER A 272 1.34 2.28 -18.88
C SER A 272 0.23 3.06 -18.18
N SER A 273 -0.19 4.17 -18.75
CA SER A 273 -1.06 5.16 -18.11
C SER A 273 -2.39 4.61 -17.60
N SER A 274 -3.01 3.71 -18.36
CA SER A 274 -4.31 3.12 -18.01
C SER A 274 -4.28 2.23 -16.75
N ILE A 275 -3.08 1.77 -16.33
CA ILE A 275 -2.89 0.91 -15.17
C ILE A 275 -1.90 1.53 -14.16
N SER A 276 -1.66 2.84 -14.25
CA SER A 276 -0.67 3.57 -13.44
C SER A 276 -0.87 3.43 -11.92
N SER A 277 -2.08 3.12 -11.46
CA SER A 277 -2.38 2.91 -10.05
C SER A 277 -1.98 1.53 -9.52
N PHE A 278 -1.73 0.55 -10.39
CA PHE A 278 -1.49 -0.84 -9.98
C PHE A 278 -0.29 -1.01 -9.02
N PRO A 279 0.82 -0.32 -9.20
CA PRO A 279 1.94 -0.40 -8.27
C PRO A 279 1.60 -0.02 -6.83
N SER A 280 0.55 0.76 -6.57
CA SER A 280 0.16 1.11 -5.19
C SER A 280 -0.27 -0.09 -4.36
N TRP A 281 -0.86 -1.12 -4.98
CA TRP A 281 -1.16 -2.39 -4.33
C TRP A 281 0.11 -3.25 -4.17
N ILE A 282 0.98 -3.29 -5.20
CA ILE A 282 2.27 -4.01 -5.14
C ILE A 282 3.16 -3.42 -4.05
N GLU A 283 3.16 -2.10 -3.88
CA GLU A 283 3.91 -1.41 -2.83
C GLU A 283 3.58 -1.99 -1.44
N GLN A 284 2.31 -2.10 -1.11
CA GLN A 284 1.92 -2.72 0.16
C GLN A 284 2.38 -4.17 0.22
N LEU A 285 2.07 -4.97 -0.81
CA LEU A 285 2.39 -6.39 -0.82
C LEU A 285 3.88 -6.62 -0.58
N VAL A 286 4.75 -5.92 -1.30
CA VAL A 286 6.21 -6.10 -1.23
C VAL A 286 6.80 -5.51 0.04
N ALA A 287 6.48 -4.24 0.36
CA ALA A 287 7.06 -3.55 1.50
C ALA A 287 6.68 -4.20 2.83
N GLU A 288 5.40 -4.53 3.02
CA GLU A 288 4.89 -5.13 4.25
C GLU A 288 5.35 -6.58 4.42
N SER A 289 5.51 -7.32 3.32
CA SER A 289 5.96 -8.72 3.36
C SER A 289 7.47 -8.86 3.54
N THR A 290 8.28 -7.97 2.97
CA THR A 290 9.74 -8.12 2.95
C THR A 290 10.47 -7.25 3.97
N GLY A 291 9.86 -6.15 4.42
CA GLY A 291 10.49 -5.14 5.27
C GLY A 291 10.57 -5.55 6.74
N LYS A 292 11.41 -6.52 7.08
CA LYS A 292 11.57 -7.03 8.45
C LYS A 292 12.93 -7.69 8.66
N GLU A 293 13.32 -7.85 9.92
CA GLU A 293 14.57 -8.52 10.31
C GLU A 293 15.82 -7.90 9.64
N GLY A 294 15.80 -6.58 9.44
CA GLY A 294 16.88 -5.85 8.78
C GLY A 294 16.94 -6.00 7.26
N LYS A 295 15.95 -6.64 6.66
CA LYS A 295 15.83 -6.88 5.22
C LYS A 295 14.66 -6.07 4.65
N GLY A 296 14.52 -6.02 3.32
CA GLY A 296 13.38 -5.41 2.66
C GLY A 296 13.68 -5.03 1.22
N ILE A 297 12.63 -5.01 0.41
CA ILE A 297 12.62 -4.44 -0.93
C ILE A 297 11.84 -3.15 -0.86
N VAL A 298 12.42 -2.05 -1.34
CA VAL A 298 11.82 -0.71 -1.32
C VAL A 298 11.12 -0.44 -2.64
N PRO A 299 9.79 -0.46 -2.70
CA PRO A 299 9.06 -0.12 -3.93
C PRO A 299 9.03 1.41 -4.11
N VAL A 300 9.41 1.87 -5.29
CA VAL A 300 9.31 3.27 -5.74
C VAL A 300 8.22 3.32 -6.81
N ILE A 301 7.13 3.98 -6.48
CA ILE A 301 5.94 4.08 -7.33
C ILE A 301 5.69 5.53 -7.75
N LEU A 302 5.00 5.70 -8.87
CA LEU A 302 4.56 7.02 -9.37
C LEU A 302 5.73 8.03 -9.47
N GLU A 303 6.93 7.54 -9.76
CA GLU A 303 8.09 8.39 -9.98
C GLU A 303 8.20 8.73 -11.47
N PRO A 304 8.31 10.04 -11.83
CA PRO A 304 8.59 10.41 -13.20
C PRO A 304 9.94 9.84 -13.66
N PRO A 305 10.02 9.28 -14.89
CA PRO A 305 11.29 8.81 -15.44
C PRO A 305 12.39 9.86 -15.34
N GLY A 306 13.58 9.44 -14.92
CA GLY A 306 14.78 10.25 -14.91
C GLY A 306 15.82 9.75 -15.91
N ASP A 307 16.90 10.52 -16.07
CA ASP A 307 18.08 10.04 -16.79
C ASP A 307 18.74 8.89 -16.03
N VAL A 308 19.51 8.07 -16.74
CA VAL A 308 20.12 6.85 -16.19
C VAL A 308 20.97 7.13 -14.94
N GLU A 309 21.67 8.26 -14.93
CA GLU A 309 22.63 8.66 -13.91
C GLU A 309 21.98 9.00 -12.56
N VAL A 310 20.67 9.29 -12.53
CA VAL A 310 19.99 9.62 -11.27
C VAL A 310 19.63 8.40 -10.42
N TYR A 311 19.77 7.20 -10.97
CA TYR A 311 19.45 5.95 -10.27
C TYR A 311 20.70 5.34 -9.63
N GLY A 312 20.58 4.92 -8.38
CA GLY A 312 21.65 4.25 -7.65
C GLY A 312 21.94 2.84 -8.16
N ASN A 313 23.13 2.34 -7.86
CA ASN A 313 23.55 0.97 -8.23
C ASN A 313 22.68 -0.14 -7.60
N ASP A 314 21.91 0.18 -6.57
CA ASP A 314 20.99 -0.69 -5.86
C ASP A 314 19.59 -0.75 -6.49
N SER A 315 19.39 -0.06 -7.60
CA SER A 315 18.12 0.02 -8.33
C SER A 315 17.96 -1.11 -9.33
N PHE A 316 16.71 -1.53 -9.52
CA PHE A 316 16.22 -2.35 -10.63
C PHE A 316 14.80 -1.93 -11.00
N PHE A 317 14.30 -2.36 -12.15
CA PHE A 317 13.10 -1.81 -12.73
C PHE A 317 12.10 -2.88 -13.14
N ILE A 318 10.81 -2.56 -12.95
CA ILE A 318 9.69 -3.34 -13.50
C ILE A 318 8.91 -2.42 -14.42
N TYR A 319 8.71 -2.85 -15.65
CA TYR A 319 7.92 -2.13 -16.63
C TYR A 319 6.67 -2.91 -17.01
N TYR A 320 5.52 -2.35 -16.67
CA TYR A 320 4.21 -2.83 -17.12
C TYR A 320 3.83 -2.16 -18.43
N ARG A 321 3.84 -2.94 -19.50
CA ARG A 321 3.54 -2.47 -20.85
C ARG A 321 2.18 -3.00 -21.32
N LEU A 322 1.15 -2.15 -21.23
CA LEU A 322 -0.18 -2.45 -21.75
C LEU A 322 -0.21 -2.18 -23.27
N LYS A 323 -0.70 -3.15 -24.05
CA LYS A 323 -0.60 -3.20 -25.51
C LYS A 323 -1.15 -1.98 -26.25
N ASN A 324 -2.26 -1.41 -25.75
CA ASN A 324 -2.98 -0.35 -26.44
C ASN A 324 -2.72 1.06 -25.90
N ASP A 325 -1.84 1.20 -24.91
CA ASP A 325 -1.43 2.50 -24.39
C ASP A 325 -0.29 3.11 -25.23
N ASP A 326 -0.13 4.43 -25.15
CA ASP A 326 1.09 5.09 -25.64
C ASP A 326 2.23 4.83 -24.67
N ASN A 327 3.12 3.95 -25.09
CA ASN A 327 4.27 3.50 -24.30
C ASN A 327 5.60 4.14 -24.76
N THR A 328 5.57 5.04 -25.75
CA THR A 328 6.77 5.55 -26.44
C THR A 328 7.84 6.08 -25.49
N GLN A 329 7.42 6.87 -24.48
CA GLN A 329 8.36 7.45 -23.51
C GLN A 329 8.98 6.37 -22.62
N PHE A 330 8.17 5.45 -22.10
CA PHE A 330 8.66 4.38 -21.23
C PHE A 330 9.52 3.38 -22.02
N ASP A 331 9.14 2.98 -23.23
CA ASP A 331 9.93 2.10 -24.09
C ASP A 331 11.35 2.66 -24.27
N SER A 332 11.48 3.96 -24.59
CA SER A 332 12.78 4.62 -24.73
C SER A 332 13.61 4.66 -23.45
N ASN A 333 12.96 4.95 -22.29
CA ASN A 333 13.66 5.01 -21.01
C ASN A 333 14.14 3.61 -20.58
N ILE A 334 13.30 2.60 -20.75
CA ILE A 334 13.63 1.20 -20.43
C ILE A 334 14.79 0.70 -21.27
N GLU A 335 14.84 1.03 -22.57
CA GLU A 335 15.98 0.68 -23.44
C GLU A 335 17.29 1.28 -22.93
N LYS A 336 17.28 2.57 -22.52
CA LYS A 336 18.45 3.21 -21.92
C LYS A 336 18.92 2.53 -20.64
N LEU A 337 17.99 2.15 -19.76
CA LEU A 337 18.31 1.47 -18.49
C LEU A 337 18.90 0.07 -18.74
N ILE A 338 18.35 -0.69 -19.69
CA ILE A 338 18.90 -1.99 -20.10
C ILE A 338 20.33 -1.83 -20.65
N ASN A 339 20.53 -0.86 -21.55
CA ASN A 339 21.84 -0.59 -22.15
C ASN A 339 22.88 -0.12 -21.13
N ALA A 340 22.44 0.52 -20.05
CA ALA A 340 23.29 0.91 -18.91
C ALA A 340 23.56 -0.25 -17.93
N GLY A 341 22.99 -1.43 -18.16
CA GLY A 341 23.23 -2.62 -17.36
C GLY A 341 22.35 -2.76 -16.10
N PHE A 342 21.32 -1.94 -15.94
CA PHE A 342 20.37 -2.15 -14.86
C PHE A 342 19.53 -3.42 -15.09
N PRO A 343 19.22 -4.16 -14.01
CA PRO A 343 18.28 -5.26 -14.11
C PRO A 343 16.86 -4.71 -14.38
N VAL A 344 16.20 -5.25 -15.40
CA VAL A 344 14.86 -4.82 -15.84
C VAL A 344 13.97 -6.03 -16.08
N VAL A 345 12.73 -5.97 -15.63
CA VAL A 345 11.67 -6.92 -16.00
C VAL A 345 10.61 -6.16 -16.82
N ILE A 346 10.33 -6.63 -18.02
CA ILE A 346 9.22 -6.13 -18.84
C ILE A 346 8.07 -7.13 -18.73
N ILE A 347 6.89 -6.64 -18.40
CA ILE A 347 5.66 -7.43 -18.29
C ILE A 347 4.67 -6.90 -19.32
N HIS A 348 4.32 -7.75 -20.27
CA HIS A 348 3.39 -7.42 -21.34
C HIS A 348 1.97 -7.81 -20.95
N LEU A 349 1.04 -6.85 -21.04
CA LEU A 349 -0.38 -7.06 -20.82
C LEU A 349 -1.15 -6.84 -22.13
N ASP A 350 -2.05 -7.76 -22.46
CA ASP A 350 -2.91 -7.67 -23.64
C ASP A 350 -4.14 -6.79 -23.37
N ASP A 351 -4.70 -6.87 -22.16
CA ASP A 351 -5.83 -6.04 -21.72
C ASP A 351 -5.81 -5.74 -20.21
N LEU A 352 -6.77 -4.90 -19.75
CA LEU A 352 -6.86 -4.47 -18.36
C LEU A 352 -7.15 -5.61 -17.39
N TYR A 353 -7.86 -6.66 -17.81
CA TYR A 353 -8.19 -7.79 -16.92
C TYR A 353 -7.01 -8.75 -16.70
N ASP A 354 -5.92 -8.56 -17.44
CA ASP A 354 -4.65 -9.23 -17.13
C ASP A 354 -4.11 -8.85 -15.75
N LEU A 355 -4.63 -7.77 -15.12
CA LEU A 355 -4.35 -7.48 -13.73
C LEU A 355 -4.69 -8.64 -12.79
N GLY A 356 -5.66 -9.48 -13.12
CA GLY A 356 -5.92 -10.72 -12.38
C GLY A 356 -4.72 -11.65 -12.35
N LYS A 357 -4.06 -11.85 -13.51
CA LYS A 357 -2.81 -12.63 -13.60
C LYS A 357 -1.71 -12.01 -12.75
N GLU A 358 -1.57 -10.69 -12.85
CA GLU A 358 -0.50 -9.97 -12.17
C GLU A 358 -0.66 -9.98 -10.65
N ILE A 359 -1.88 -9.80 -10.14
CA ILE A 359 -2.17 -9.89 -8.71
C ILE A 359 -1.69 -11.25 -8.17
N TYR A 360 -2.15 -12.34 -8.74
CA TYR A 360 -1.80 -13.66 -8.26
C TYR A 360 -0.31 -14.00 -8.48
N LYS A 361 0.28 -13.55 -9.60
CA LYS A 361 1.73 -13.67 -9.88
C LYS A 361 2.56 -12.99 -8.80
N TRP A 362 2.20 -11.76 -8.40
CA TRP A 362 2.91 -11.02 -7.36
C TRP A 362 2.75 -11.63 -5.98
N GLU A 363 1.60 -12.21 -5.66
CA GLU A 363 1.40 -12.95 -4.41
C GLU A 363 2.38 -14.13 -4.32
N ILE A 364 2.48 -14.95 -5.38
CA ILE A 364 3.48 -16.03 -5.48
C ILE A 364 4.91 -15.45 -5.38
N ALA A 365 5.22 -14.44 -6.18
CA ALA A 365 6.57 -13.87 -6.25
C ALA A 365 7.02 -13.31 -4.90
N THR A 366 6.15 -12.60 -4.20
CA THR A 366 6.46 -12.02 -2.88
C THR A 366 6.65 -13.11 -1.83
N ALA A 367 5.76 -14.11 -1.80
CA ALA A 367 5.91 -15.26 -0.91
C ALA A 367 7.24 -15.99 -1.15
N MET A 368 7.60 -16.22 -2.42
CA MET A 368 8.83 -16.92 -2.78
C MET A 368 10.09 -16.06 -2.57
N ALA A 369 10.04 -14.75 -2.78
CA ALA A 369 11.12 -13.84 -2.38
C ALA A 369 11.36 -13.92 -0.86
N GLY A 370 10.28 -13.97 -0.05
CA GLY A 370 10.37 -14.21 1.39
C GLY A 370 11.16 -15.48 1.75
N SER A 371 11.02 -16.56 0.96
CA SER A 371 11.79 -17.80 1.18
C SER A 371 13.28 -17.66 0.85
N VAL A 372 13.64 -16.80 -0.11
CA VAL A 372 15.06 -16.48 -0.40
C VAL A 372 15.65 -15.64 0.73
N LEU A 373 14.83 -14.72 1.25
CA LEU A 373 15.22 -13.81 2.34
C LEU A 373 15.16 -14.49 3.72
N GLU A 374 14.63 -15.71 3.82
CA GLU A 374 14.46 -16.45 5.08
C GLU A 374 13.70 -15.65 6.13
N ILE A 375 12.56 -15.06 5.71
CA ILE A 375 11.66 -14.27 6.56
C ILE A 375 10.22 -14.79 6.46
N ASN A 376 9.39 -14.48 7.45
CA ASN A 376 7.94 -14.68 7.36
C ASN A 376 7.30 -13.59 6.48
N PRO A 377 6.79 -13.86 5.24
CA PRO A 377 6.22 -12.84 4.38
C PRO A 377 4.77 -12.49 4.72
N PHE A 378 4.17 -13.11 5.75
CA PHE A 378 2.75 -12.98 6.05
C PHE A 378 2.44 -12.22 7.34
N ASP A 379 3.41 -12.01 8.22
CA ASP A 379 3.29 -11.21 9.44
C ASP A 379 3.70 -9.73 9.22
N GLN A 380 3.47 -8.90 10.23
CA GLN A 380 3.87 -7.48 10.25
C GLN A 380 4.18 -7.01 11.69
N PRO A 381 5.26 -7.49 12.30
CA PRO A 381 5.54 -7.25 13.72
C PRO A 381 5.86 -5.79 14.05
N ASN A 382 6.44 -5.02 13.13
CA ASN A 382 7.00 -3.70 13.41
C ASN A 382 5.97 -2.54 13.38
N VAL A 383 4.74 -2.76 12.88
CA VAL A 383 3.71 -1.71 12.86
C VAL A 383 2.97 -1.58 14.19
N GLN A 384 3.05 -2.59 15.07
CA GLN A 384 2.31 -2.60 16.32
C GLN A 384 2.76 -1.47 17.27
N LEU A 385 4.06 -1.16 17.31
CA LEU A 385 4.60 -0.09 18.15
C LEU A 385 3.97 1.27 17.83
N ALA A 386 3.86 1.64 16.54
CA ALA A 386 3.26 2.91 16.15
C ALA A 386 1.78 3.00 16.57
N LYS A 387 1.02 1.91 16.42
CA LYS A 387 -0.38 1.83 16.88
C LYS A 387 -0.50 2.00 18.38
N THR A 388 0.36 1.33 19.15
CA THR A 388 0.38 1.46 20.62
C THR A 388 0.66 2.90 21.03
N LEU A 389 1.69 3.54 20.47
CA LEU A 389 2.06 4.92 20.80
C LEU A 389 0.98 5.94 20.37
N SER A 390 0.30 5.70 19.24
CA SER A 390 -0.86 6.50 18.84
C SER A 390 -2.01 6.36 19.84
N ASN A 391 -2.33 5.13 20.26
CA ASN A 391 -3.38 4.87 21.24
C ASN A 391 -3.05 5.49 22.60
N GLU A 392 -1.81 5.41 23.08
CA GLU A 392 -1.37 6.07 24.31
C GLU A 392 -1.60 7.59 24.23
N SER A 393 -1.25 8.22 23.11
CA SER A 393 -1.47 9.66 22.89
C SER A 393 -2.96 10.01 22.87
N MET A 394 -3.81 9.13 22.31
CA MET A 394 -5.27 9.29 22.31
C MET A 394 -5.87 9.13 23.72
N GLU A 395 -5.39 8.18 24.51
CA GLU A 395 -5.85 8.00 25.90
C GLU A 395 -5.41 9.16 26.80
N GLU A 396 -4.23 9.73 26.57
CA GLU A 396 -3.78 10.95 27.27
C GLU A 396 -4.68 12.13 26.89
N TYR A 397 -4.98 12.29 25.60
CA TYR A 397 -5.93 13.31 25.12
C TYR A 397 -7.30 13.18 25.78
N LYS A 398 -7.88 11.99 25.85
CA LYS A 398 -9.19 11.79 26.50
C LYS A 398 -9.21 12.19 27.96
N LYS A 399 -8.07 12.09 28.67
CA LYS A 399 -7.94 12.45 30.09
C LYS A 399 -7.68 13.95 30.30
N THR A 400 -6.91 14.57 29.44
CA THR A 400 -6.37 15.92 29.63
C THR A 400 -6.95 16.97 28.68
N GLY A 401 -7.55 16.55 27.57
CA GLY A 401 -7.96 17.42 26.46
C GLY A 401 -6.79 17.91 25.59
N ILE A 402 -5.56 17.44 25.84
CA ILE A 402 -4.34 17.94 25.17
C ILE A 402 -3.53 16.77 24.66
N LEU A 403 -3.11 16.81 23.38
CA LEU A 403 -2.12 15.85 22.85
C LEU A 403 -0.72 16.19 23.35
N PRO A 404 0.13 15.18 23.64
CA PRO A 404 1.51 15.37 24.11
C PRO A 404 2.45 15.77 22.98
N LEU A 405 2.24 16.97 22.42
CA LEU A 405 3.03 17.50 21.31
C LEU A 405 4.44 17.91 21.78
N GLU A 406 5.42 17.66 20.92
CA GLU A 406 6.80 18.12 21.10
C GLU A 406 6.89 19.63 20.80
N LYS A 407 7.70 20.35 21.58
CA LYS A 407 7.99 21.75 21.29
C LYS A 407 8.91 21.84 20.06
N PRO A 408 8.62 22.75 19.10
CA PRO A 408 9.51 22.98 17.97
C PRO A 408 10.93 23.37 18.42
N ALA A 409 11.92 22.78 17.77
CA ALA A 409 13.33 23.17 17.95
C ALA A 409 13.69 24.42 17.15
N ILE A 410 13.07 24.57 15.98
CA ILE A 410 13.27 25.74 15.09
C ILE A 410 11.88 26.16 14.59
N ILE A 411 11.65 27.48 14.57
CA ILE A 411 10.46 28.09 13.95
C ILE A 411 10.97 29.08 12.90
N TYR A 412 10.48 28.92 11.69
CA TYR A 412 10.73 29.84 10.58
C TYR A 412 9.38 30.16 9.92
N GLU A 413 8.92 31.40 10.07
CA GLU A 413 7.57 31.81 9.65
C GLU A 413 6.49 30.84 10.17
N ASN A 414 5.78 30.17 9.24
CA ASN A 414 4.73 29.19 9.54
C ASN A 414 5.22 27.74 9.43
N ILE A 415 6.53 27.50 9.48
CA ILE A 415 7.16 26.19 9.45
C ILE A 415 7.80 25.94 10.81
N SER A 416 7.40 24.88 11.47
CA SER A 416 7.98 24.41 12.73
C SER A 416 8.75 23.11 12.48
N LEU A 417 10.01 23.05 12.93
CA LEU A 417 10.87 21.88 12.80
C LEU A 417 10.98 21.17 14.14
N LEU A 418 10.62 19.88 14.18
CA LEU A 418 10.62 19.04 15.36
C LEU A 418 11.85 18.11 15.35
N GLY A 419 12.57 18.05 16.45
CA GLY A 419 13.75 17.21 16.61
C GLY A 419 14.85 17.89 17.41
N LYS A 420 16.06 17.31 17.33
CA LYS A 420 17.26 17.87 17.93
C LYS A 420 18.25 18.21 16.83
N PHE A 421 18.66 19.47 16.72
CA PHE A 421 19.56 19.98 15.70
C PHE A 421 20.70 20.75 16.36
N ILE A 422 21.87 20.77 15.74
CA ILE A 422 23.02 21.56 16.19
C ILE A 422 22.78 23.03 15.85
N SER A 423 22.22 23.30 14.66
CA SER A 423 21.92 24.65 14.18
C SER A 423 20.50 25.09 14.52
N SER A 424 20.30 26.37 14.80
CA SER A 424 19.00 27.01 14.89
C SER A 424 18.48 27.53 13.53
N ASP A 425 19.24 27.36 12.45
CA ASP A 425 18.89 27.75 11.09
C ASP A 425 18.25 26.55 10.35
N ILE A 426 17.07 26.75 9.78
CA ILE A 426 16.29 25.68 9.15
C ILE A 426 17.01 25.06 7.95
N LYS A 427 17.72 25.88 7.12
CA LYS A 427 18.48 25.38 5.97
C LYS A 427 19.64 24.51 6.42
N LYS A 428 20.39 24.94 7.44
CA LYS A 428 21.51 24.17 7.99
C LYS A 428 21.02 22.88 8.64
N ALA A 429 19.93 22.92 9.42
CA ALA A 429 19.35 21.74 10.05
C ALA A 429 18.86 20.71 9.02
N PHE A 430 18.20 21.16 7.94
CA PHE A 430 17.76 20.27 6.88
C PHE A 430 18.94 19.68 6.09
N ASN A 431 19.95 20.49 5.76
CA ASN A 431 21.15 19.99 5.09
C ASN A 431 21.95 19.02 5.98
N GLU A 432 22.04 19.25 7.29
CA GLU A 432 22.62 18.31 8.26
C GLU A 432 21.89 16.96 8.23
N PHE A 433 20.56 16.98 8.17
CA PHE A 433 19.76 15.76 8.10
C PHE A 433 20.00 15.00 6.78
N VAL A 434 19.89 15.65 5.62
CA VAL A 434 20.02 14.96 4.32
C VAL A 434 21.47 14.51 4.03
N SER A 435 22.47 15.18 4.63
CA SER A 435 23.89 14.78 4.50
C SER A 435 24.23 13.45 5.18
N GLN A 436 23.34 12.90 6.00
CA GLN A 436 23.48 11.56 6.56
C GLN A 436 23.19 10.44 5.55
N ALA A 437 22.70 10.80 4.36
CA ALA A 437 22.42 9.86 3.28
C ALA A 437 23.73 9.30 2.70
N VAL A 438 23.78 7.97 2.58
CA VAL A 438 24.88 7.22 1.97
C VAL A 438 24.33 6.23 0.95
N GLU A 439 25.19 5.71 0.09
CA GLU A 439 24.82 4.66 -0.88
C GLU A 439 24.06 3.50 -0.18
N GLY A 440 23.00 3.00 -0.82
CA GLY A 440 22.12 1.96 -0.25
C GLY A 440 21.00 2.49 0.65
N ASN A 441 20.99 3.80 0.98
CA ASN A 441 19.86 4.42 1.67
C ASN A 441 18.71 4.75 0.72
N TYR A 442 17.60 5.22 1.27
CA TYR A 442 16.47 5.82 0.54
C TYR A 442 15.85 6.94 1.37
N PHE A 443 15.19 7.87 0.70
CA PHE A 443 14.34 8.85 1.36
C PHE A 443 12.88 8.38 1.36
N ALA A 444 12.16 8.65 2.45
CA ALA A 444 10.72 8.41 2.54
C ALA A 444 10.01 9.68 3.03
N ILE A 445 9.17 10.25 2.16
CA ILE A 445 8.34 11.41 2.47
C ILE A 445 7.00 10.91 3.04
N GLN A 446 6.71 11.30 4.27
CA GLN A 446 5.53 10.89 5.03
C GLN A 446 4.60 12.08 5.24
N SER A 447 3.47 12.15 4.55
CA SER A 447 2.60 13.34 4.49
C SER A 447 1.31 13.13 5.25
N PHE A 448 1.21 13.64 6.49
CA PHE A 448 -0.05 13.75 7.23
C PHE A 448 -0.76 15.07 6.87
N LEU A 449 -0.99 15.26 5.58
CA LEU A 449 -1.55 16.46 4.95
C LEU A 449 -2.88 16.13 4.25
N PRO A 450 -3.71 17.13 3.92
CA PRO A 450 -4.89 16.89 3.09
C PRO A 450 -4.50 16.50 1.67
N TYR A 451 -5.27 15.59 1.05
CA TYR A 451 -5.10 15.26 -0.38
C TYR A 451 -5.41 16.45 -1.27
N SER A 452 -4.44 16.87 -2.09
CA SER A 452 -4.55 17.97 -3.03
C SER A 452 -3.54 17.82 -4.16
N GLU A 453 -3.94 18.09 -5.40
CA GLU A 453 -3.06 18.04 -6.58
C GLU A 453 -1.87 19.01 -6.45
N ASP A 454 -2.07 20.15 -5.82
CA ASP A 454 -1.00 21.12 -5.56
C ASP A 454 0.04 20.57 -4.58
N ILE A 455 -0.39 19.87 -3.53
CA ILE A 455 0.50 19.23 -2.56
C ILE A 455 1.23 18.07 -3.22
N ASP A 456 0.53 17.24 -4.00
CA ASP A 456 1.13 16.13 -4.75
C ASP A 456 2.23 16.62 -5.68
N SER A 457 1.96 17.69 -6.45
CA SER A 457 2.94 18.31 -7.34
C SER A 457 4.20 18.80 -6.60
N SER A 458 4.05 19.41 -5.41
CA SER A 458 5.18 19.87 -4.60
C SER A 458 5.96 18.71 -3.98
N ILE A 459 5.27 17.64 -3.56
CA ILE A 459 5.92 16.42 -3.07
C ILE A 459 6.70 15.73 -4.19
N ASP A 460 6.15 15.63 -5.40
CA ASP A 460 6.84 15.04 -6.55
C ASP A 460 8.08 15.85 -6.94
N LYS A 461 8.00 17.18 -6.87
CA LYS A 461 9.15 18.04 -7.07
C LYS A 461 10.25 17.78 -6.03
N LEU A 462 9.90 17.66 -4.75
CA LEU A 462 10.83 17.30 -3.69
C LEU A 462 11.46 15.92 -3.92
N LYS A 463 10.65 14.91 -4.32
CA LYS A 463 11.15 13.57 -4.70
C LYS A 463 12.21 13.66 -5.79
N MET A 464 11.92 14.39 -6.88
CA MET A 464 12.85 14.54 -8.00
C MET A 464 14.15 15.25 -7.59
N VAL A 465 14.07 16.31 -6.77
CA VAL A 465 15.25 17.02 -6.28
C VAL A 465 16.12 16.12 -5.40
N LEU A 466 15.53 15.38 -4.48
CA LEU A 466 16.25 14.44 -3.62
C LEU A 466 16.91 13.32 -4.44
N ARG A 467 16.16 12.69 -5.35
CA ARG A 467 16.69 11.64 -6.24
C ARG A 467 17.86 12.15 -7.06
N ASN A 468 17.66 13.26 -7.75
CA ASN A 468 18.67 13.79 -8.68
C ASN A 468 19.95 14.26 -7.96
N LYS A 469 19.81 14.76 -6.73
CA LYS A 469 20.95 15.24 -5.93
C LYS A 469 21.74 14.13 -5.27
N PHE A 470 21.05 13.11 -4.77
CA PHE A 470 21.68 12.05 -3.95
C PHE A 470 21.82 10.71 -4.67
N HIS A 471 21.22 10.55 -5.85
CA HIS A 471 21.15 9.29 -6.62
C HIS A 471 20.59 8.13 -5.79
N LEU A 472 19.60 8.43 -4.95
CA LEU A 472 18.94 7.49 -4.06
C LEU A 472 17.45 7.38 -4.39
N ALA A 473 16.87 6.22 -4.15
CA ALA A 473 15.43 6.01 -4.25
C ALA A 473 14.68 6.95 -3.29
N VAL A 474 13.54 7.48 -3.74
CA VAL A 474 12.68 8.35 -2.95
C VAL A 474 11.25 7.85 -3.02
N THR A 475 10.69 7.47 -1.88
CA THR A 475 9.28 7.10 -1.75
C THR A 475 8.45 8.22 -1.13
N SER A 476 7.15 8.23 -1.37
CA SER A 476 6.24 9.15 -0.70
C SER A 476 4.92 8.46 -0.39
N GLY A 477 4.29 8.83 0.72
CA GLY A 477 2.98 8.30 1.09
C GLY A 477 2.22 9.23 2.02
N TYR A 478 0.88 9.21 1.88
CA TYR A 478 0.00 9.92 2.80
C TYR A 478 -0.24 9.10 4.07
N GLY A 479 -0.19 9.76 5.22
CA GLY A 479 -0.62 9.21 6.49
C GLY A 479 -2.11 9.47 6.74
N PRO A 480 -2.82 8.52 7.36
CA PRO A 480 -2.32 7.26 7.91
C PRO A 480 -2.20 6.10 6.90
N ARG A 481 -2.55 6.28 5.62
CA ARG A 481 -2.55 5.22 4.61
C ARG A 481 -1.23 4.43 4.57
N PHE A 482 -0.07 5.11 4.53
CA PHE A 482 1.23 4.43 4.47
C PHE A 482 1.56 3.61 5.73
N LEU A 483 0.95 3.91 6.89
CA LEU A 483 1.09 3.09 8.11
C LEU A 483 0.59 1.66 7.90
N HIS A 484 -0.34 1.48 6.96
CA HIS A 484 -0.94 0.20 6.57
C HIS A 484 -0.37 -0.35 5.24
N SER A 485 0.78 0.15 4.78
CA SER A 485 1.50 -0.33 3.60
C SER A 485 3.01 -0.37 3.84
N THR A 486 3.73 0.73 3.61
CA THR A 486 5.19 0.84 3.77
C THR A 486 5.63 0.95 5.24
N GLY A 487 4.72 1.19 6.17
CA GLY A 487 5.03 1.38 7.60
C GLY A 487 5.79 0.22 8.24
N GLN A 488 5.57 -1.02 7.79
CA GLN A 488 6.32 -2.19 8.22
C GLN A 488 7.79 -2.08 7.76
N LEU A 489 8.03 -1.78 6.48
CA LEU A 489 9.36 -1.59 5.90
C LEU A 489 10.12 -0.46 6.60
N HIS A 490 9.48 0.68 6.82
CA HIS A 490 10.10 1.84 7.47
C HIS A 490 10.69 1.53 8.84
N LYS A 491 10.11 0.57 9.54
CA LYS A 491 10.49 0.19 10.91
C LYS A 491 11.27 -1.13 10.99
N GLY A 492 11.13 -2.00 9.98
CA GLY A 492 11.67 -3.35 10.00
C GLY A 492 12.91 -3.57 9.12
N ASP A 493 13.25 -2.63 8.23
CA ASP A 493 14.45 -2.69 7.38
C ASP A 493 15.75 -2.50 8.16
N GLY A 494 16.89 -2.62 7.50
CA GLY A 494 18.25 -2.46 8.07
C GLY A 494 18.65 -1.01 8.38
N ASN A 495 17.71 -0.14 8.77
CA ASN A 495 17.93 1.28 9.04
C ASN A 495 18.45 2.07 7.81
N LYS A 496 17.92 1.76 6.63
CA LYS A 496 18.31 2.39 5.37
C LYS A 496 17.54 3.68 5.08
N GLY A 497 16.36 3.87 5.68
CA GLY A 497 15.49 5.01 5.46
C GLY A 497 15.96 6.31 6.12
N LEU A 498 15.82 7.43 5.39
CA LEU A 498 15.79 8.79 5.94
C LEU A 498 14.37 9.33 5.76
N PHE A 499 13.69 9.65 6.85
CA PHE A 499 12.27 9.98 6.86
C PHE A 499 12.06 11.49 6.96
N ILE A 500 11.31 12.06 6.01
CA ILE A 500 10.87 13.45 6.01
C ILE A 500 9.37 13.44 6.25
N GLN A 501 8.97 13.80 7.48
CA GLN A 501 7.58 13.82 7.86
C GLN A 501 7.02 15.24 7.76
N PHE A 502 5.86 15.37 7.11
CA PHE A 502 5.05 16.59 7.07
C PHE A 502 3.76 16.41 7.84
N THR A 503 3.43 17.38 8.69
CA THR A 503 2.15 17.51 9.38
C THR A 503 1.58 18.90 9.16
N SER A 504 0.29 19.10 9.38
CA SER A 504 -0.34 20.42 9.30
C SER A 504 -1.40 20.63 10.36
N ASP A 505 -1.85 21.88 10.50
CA ASP A 505 -3.02 22.20 11.30
C ASP A 505 -4.26 21.47 10.75
N ALA A 506 -5.09 20.97 11.64
CA ALA A 506 -6.36 20.34 11.31
C ALA A 506 -7.45 21.40 11.14
N VAL A 507 -7.38 22.19 10.07
CA VAL A 507 -8.38 23.21 9.77
C VAL A 507 -9.75 22.59 9.50
N ASN A 508 -10.83 23.24 9.92
CA ASN A 508 -12.20 22.74 9.79
C ASN A 508 -12.38 21.35 10.38
N ASP A 509 -11.89 21.15 11.58
CA ASP A 509 -11.93 19.86 12.25
C ASP A 509 -13.36 19.31 12.41
N LEU A 510 -13.49 18.02 12.62
CA LEU A 510 -14.74 17.30 12.70
C LEU A 510 -14.69 16.28 13.84
N ASP A 511 -15.63 16.33 14.75
CA ASP A 511 -15.73 15.35 15.82
C ASP A 511 -16.09 13.97 15.29
N VAL A 512 -15.54 12.93 15.94
CA VAL A 512 -15.94 11.55 15.72
C VAL A 512 -17.06 11.22 16.73
N PRO A 513 -18.31 11.04 16.28
CA PRO A 513 -19.43 10.79 17.17
C PRO A 513 -19.19 9.64 18.14
N ASP A 514 -19.56 9.81 19.40
CA ASP A 514 -19.44 8.82 20.48
C ASP A 514 -18.01 8.34 20.81
N ARG A 515 -16.95 9.07 20.35
CA ARG A 515 -15.56 8.65 20.56
C ARG A 515 -14.72 9.56 21.44
N GLY A 516 -15.19 10.79 21.70
CA GLY A 516 -14.51 11.75 22.56
C GLY A 516 -13.22 12.33 21.95
N TYR A 517 -13.10 12.30 20.63
CA TYR A 517 -12.02 12.93 19.86
C TYR A 517 -12.51 13.37 18.48
N SER A 518 -11.75 14.24 17.85
CA SER A 518 -11.96 14.70 16.48
C SER A 518 -11.05 13.96 15.47
N PHE A 519 -11.34 14.09 14.19
CA PHE A 519 -10.46 13.60 13.13
C PHE A 519 -9.10 14.30 13.13
N GLY A 520 -9.05 15.60 13.46
CA GLY A 520 -7.81 16.34 13.64
C GLY A 520 -6.97 15.80 14.80
N THR A 521 -7.61 15.48 15.92
CA THR A 521 -6.94 14.81 17.05
C THR A 521 -6.38 13.45 16.62
N LEU A 522 -7.17 12.67 15.88
CA LEU A 522 -6.78 11.33 15.43
C LEU A 522 -5.57 11.35 14.49
N ILE A 523 -5.59 12.17 13.43
CA ILE A 523 -4.46 12.23 12.47
C ILE A 523 -3.19 12.75 13.14
N THR A 524 -3.32 13.71 14.06
CA THR A 524 -2.17 14.24 14.82
C THR A 524 -1.58 13.18 15.74
N ALA A 525 -2.41 12.39 16.43
CA ALA A 525 -1.95 11.29 17.27
C ALA A 525 -1.27 10.18 16.45
N GLN A 526 -1.75 9.92 15.24
CA GLN A 526 -1.14 8.96 14.31
C GLN A 526 0.24 9.42 13.83
N ALA A 527 0.36 10.69 13.44
CA ALA A 527 1.64 11.29 13.05
C ALA A 527 2.65 11.26 14.21
N LEU A 528 2.21 11.61 15.42
CA LEU A 528 3.03 11.58 16.63
C LEU A 528 3.46 10.16 17.00
N GLY A 529 2.55 9.20 16.92
CA GLY A 529 2.84 7.79 17.19
C GLY A 529 3.85 7.20 16.22
N ASP A 530 3.74 7.54 14.93
CA ASP A 530 4.70 7.11 13.91
C ASP A 530 6.08 7.75 14.13
N LEU A 531 6.14 9.06 14.37
CA LEU A 531 7.38 9.78 14.68
C LEU A 531 8.11 9.18 15.88
N LYS A 532 7.39 8.92 16.98
CA LYS A 532 7.93 8.27 18.18
C LYS A 532 8.42 6.85 17.87
N ALA A 533 7.66 6.07 17.09
CA ALA A 533 8.04 4.71 16.73
C ALA A 533 9.31 4.68 15.86
N LEU A 534 9.44 5.59 14.89
CA LEU A 534 10.66 5.72 14.08
C LEU A 534 11.87 6.06 14.96
N ARG A 535 11.76 7.04 15.86
CA ARG A 535 12.83 7.43 16.79
C ARG A 535 13.21 6.32 17.75
N ASN A 536 12.24 5.61 18.32
CA ASN A 536 12.47 4.48 19.23
C ASN A 536 13.21 3.33 18.55
N ASN A 537 13.00 3.16 17.22
CA ASN A 537 13.74 2.20 16.39
C ASN A 537 15.07 2.76 15.85
N GLY A 538 15.55 3.91 16.34
CA GLY A 538 16.80 4.52 15.91
C GLY A 538 16.79 5.02 14.46
N ARG A 539 15.60 5.28 13.90
CA ARG A 539 15.48 5.78 12.52
C ARG A 539 15.82 7.26 12.42
N ARG A 540 16.43 7.65 11.31
CA ARG A 540 16.76 9.06 11.01
C ARG A 540 15.49 9.73 10.51
N VAL A 541 14.93 10.65 11.28
CA VAL A 541 13.67 11.33 10.95
C VAL A 541 13.74 12.82 11.27
N ILE A 542 13.29 13.63 10.32
CA ILE A 542 13.03 15.06 10.46
C ILE A 542 11.53 15.29 10.26
N SER A 543 10.91 16.11 11.10
CA SER A 543 9.47 16.38 11.02
C SER A 543 9.22 17.88 10.92
N PHE A 544 8.49 18.27 9.88
CA PHE A 544 8.03 19.62 9.62
C PHE A 544 6.53 19.73 9.91
N HIS A 545 6.15 20.68 10.76
CA HIS A 545 4.75 21.07 10.92
C HIS A 545 4.51 22.38 10.16
N LEU A 546 3.51 22.38 9.31
CA LEU A 546 3.22 23.45 8.34
C LEU A 546 1.87 24.09 8.67
N SER A 547 1.83 25.42 8.82
CA SER A 547 0.61 26.18 9.02
C SER A 547 0.30 27.06 7.81
N GLY A 548 -0.96 27.12 7.38
CA GLY A 548 -1.40 28.00 6.29
C GLY A 548 -1.14 27.44 4.88
N LYS A 549 -0.25 28.06 4.10
CA LYS A 549 -0.03 27.73 2.68
C LYS A 549 0.90 26.53 2.49
N LEU A 550 0.36 25.31 2.62
CA LEU A 550 1.15 24.08 2.65
C LEU A 550 2.04 23.89 1.41
N LYS A 551 1.49 24.14 0.21
CA LYS A 551 2.24 24.06 -1.05
C LYS A 551 3.49 24.95 -1.03
N ASP A 552 3.33 26.23 -0.69
CA ASP A 552 4.42 27.20 -0.71
C ASP A 552 5.52 26.81 0.29
N HIS A 553 5.14 26.23 1.43
CA HIS A 553 6.10 25.76 2.44
C HIS A 553 6.87 24.50 1.98
N ILE A 554 6.22 23.55 1.30
CA ILE A 554 6.90 22.37 0.72
C ILE A 554 7.86 22.83 -0.39
N ASP A 555 7.45 23.75 -1.25
CA ASP A 555 8.30 24.33 -2.30
C ASP A 555 9.50 25.09 -1.69
N TYR A 556 9.28 25.84 -0.60
CA TYR A 556 10.38 26.49 0.14
C TYR A 556 11.37 25.46 0.71
N ILE A 557 10.87 24.42 1.39
CA ILE A 557 11.73 23.35 1.93
C ILE A 557 12.53 22.67 0.81
N THR A 558 11.90 22.43 -0.35
CA THR A 558 12.57 21.90 -1.53
C THR A 558 13.71 22.83 -1.98
N SER A 559 13.50 24.15 -1.96
CA SER A 559 14.51 25.14 -2.36
C SER A 559 15.73 25.16 -1.43
N LEU A 560 15.61 24.70 -0.18
CA LEU A 560 16.74 24.62 0.76
C LEU A 560 17.81 23.60 0.35
N LEU A 561 17.45 22.69 -0.57
CA LEU A 561 18.37 21.68 -1.12
C LEU A 561 19.27 22.21 -2.25
N ASN A 562 19.00 23.41 -2.76
CA ASN A 562 19.76 24.06 -3.83
C ASN A 562 20.96 24.87 -3.31
#